data_df90bca5095a0ebcf66a97f91504e559
#
_entry.id   df90bca5095a0ebcf66a97f91504e559
#
_cell.length_a   1.000
_cell.length_b   1.000
_cell.length_c   1.000
_cell.angle_alpha   90.00
_cell.angle_beta   90.00
_cell.angle_gamma   90.00
#
_symmetry.space_group_name_H-M   'P 1'
#
loop_
_entity.id
_entity.type
_entity.pdbx_description
1 polymer ?
#
loop_
_entity_poly.entity_id
_entity_poly.type
_entity_poly.pdbx_seq_one_letter_code
_entity_poly.pdbx_strand_id
1 'polypeptide(L)'
;LYGRDDDELYPNDRLDGIVKRAYEQTGEKVVVIIDEYDAPLLDVVHEKDVLKQLRLIMQNFYSPLKKLDPYLEFTFITGITKFSQLSIFSELNNLDNISMFDQYSAICGISKAELCTQMKPDIEALGETLGMTYEECLAELTRYYDGYHFSKKSEDVFNPFSLVKALNARDIASYWFGSGTPTYLIKTLQKYHVSVMDIEKKSCDIDDFDVSPELVTSALPLLYQSGYLTIKKYNPILHRYTLEYPNKEVKTGMLKSLAPNYLSPISLDNNSLVGDFLEKLYDADVEGAMVRLKAYLASISNRLSNKNERDFQTVFYLIFNLMGAYMRVEENSAIGRADAVVYMPDAVFVFELKYDGSAEEAFRQIDEKGYLIPYSADGKRLFKIGVNFDSNQRTIGDWIIREE
;
A
#
# COMPACT_ATOMS: atom_id res chain seq x y z
N LEU A 1 22.97 -10.29 31.52
CA LEU A 1 22.31 -9.86 32.74
C LEU A 1 21.97 -11.08 33.62
N TYR A 2 21.20 -12.02 33.14
CA TYR A 2 20.69 -13.15 33.92
C TYR A 2 21.55 -14.43 33.79
N GLY A 3 22.68 -14.35 33.09
CA GLY A 3 23.60 -15.47 32.91
C GLY A 3 23.09 -16.57 31.98
N ARG A 4 23.83 -17.68 31.97
CA ARG A 4 23.52 -18.90 31.22
C ARG A 4 24.09 -20.08 31.97
N ASP A 5 23.35 -21.18 32.01
CA ASP A 5 23.85 -22.44 32.55
C ASP A 5 24.48 -23.30 31.44
N ASP A 6 25.50 -24.09 31.80
CA ASP A 6 26.22 -24.92 30.83
C ASP A 6 25.34 -26.03 30.21
N ASP A 7 24.28 -26.43 30.91
CA ASP A 7 23.30 -27.43 30.45
C ASP A 7 22.29 -26.91 29.45
N GLU A 8 22.25 -25.58 29.19
CA GLU A 8 21.34 -24.96 28.21
C GLU A 8 21.90 -25.09 26.79
N LEU A 9 21.87 -26.31 26.26
CA LEU A 9 22.45 -26.64 24.97
C LEU A 9 21.63 -26.11 23.78
N TYR A 10 20.31 -26.11 23.88
CA TYR A 10 19.38 -25.74 22.81
C TYR A 10 18.75 -24.38 23.05
N PRO A 11 18.26 -23.71 22.00
CA PRO A 11 17.62 -22.40 22.11
C PRO A 11 16.39 -22.37 23.04
N ASN A 12 15.57 -23.42 23.07
CA ASN A 12 14.45 -23.56 23.98
C ASN A 12 14.87 -23.63 25.45
N ASP A 13 15.98 -24.36 25.76
CA ASP A 13 16.52 -24.45 27.13
C ASP A 13 16.99 -23.06 27.60
N ARG A 14 17.58 -22.28 26.68
CA ARG A 14 18.02 -20.91 26.97
C ARG A 14 16.86 -19.97 27.26
N LEU A 15 15.74 -20.06 26.50
CA LEU A 15 14.55 -19.28 26.76
C LEU A 15 13.94 -19.65 28.11
N ASP A 16 13.83 -20.94 28.41
CA ASP A 16 13.35 -21.44 29.69
C ASP A 16 14.21 -20.95 30.85
N GLY A 17 15.52 -21.12 30.74
CA GLY A 17 16.48 -20.73 31.78
C GLY A 17 16.52 -19.23 32.02
N ILE A 18 16.55 -18.40 30.98
CA ILE A 18 16.62 -16.94 31.16
C ILE A 18 15.38 -16.38 31.87
N VAL A 19 14.18 -16.88 31.54
CA VAL A 19 12.94 -16.46 32.20
C VAL A 19 12.94 -16.87 33.68
N LYS A 20 13.30 -18.11 33.99
CA LYS A 20 13.35 -18.60 35.38
C LYS A 20 14.38 -17.83 36.23
N ARG A 21 15.58 -17.66 35.73
CA ARG A 21 16.61 -16.88 36.43
C ARG A 21 16.26 -15.42 36.62
N ALA A 22 15.58 -14.81 35.61
CA ALA A 22 15.10 -13.44 35.77
C ALA A 22 14.09 -13.34 36.91
N TYR A 23 13.15 -14.27 36.99
CA TYR A 23 12.16 -14.34 38.08
C TYR A 23 12.85 -14.61 39.43
N GLU A 24 13.77 -15.58 39.52
CA GLU A 24 14.48 -15.93 40.77
C GLU A 24 15.32 -14.78 41.30
N GLN A 25 15.97 -14.00 40.41
CA GLN A 25 16.83 -12.89 40.79
C GLN A 25 16.05 -11.63 41.17
N THR A 26 14.91 -11.39 40.58
CA THR A 26 14.12 -10.16 40.79
C THR A 26 12.97 -10.36 41.79
N GLY A 27 12.44 -11.58 41.88
CA GLY A 27 11.15 -11.86 42.55
C GLY A 27 9.92 -11.37 41.74
N GLU A 28 10.13 -10.80 40.54
CA GLU A 28 9.10 -10.24 39.70
C GLU A 28 8.83 -11.14 38.50
N LYS A 29 7.54 -11.24 38.09
CA LYS A 29 7.17 -11.96 36.87
C LYS A 29 7.76 -11.28 35.63
N VAL A 30 8.07 -12.09 34.63
CA VAL A 30 8.79 -11.66 33.42
C VAL A 30 7.82 -11.27 32.31
N VAL A 31 8.09 -10.16 31.64
CA VAL A 31 7.42 -9.77 30.40
C VAL A 31 8.27 -10.26 29.23
N VAL A 32 7.64 -10.99 28.29
CA VAL A 32 8.28 -11.44 27.05
C VAL A 32 7.64 -10.73 25.87
N ILE A 33 8.47 -9.99 25.13
CA ILE A 33 8.05 -9.29 23.90
C ILE A 33 8.88 -9.86 22.75
N ILE A 34 8.19 -10.33 21.72
CA ILE A 34 8.80 -10.90 20.51
C ILE A 34 8.25 -10.14 19.31
N ASP A 35 9.12 -9.42 18.62
CA ASP A 35 8.78 -8.68 17.41
C ASP A 35 9.23 -9.46 16.18
N GLU A 36 8.45 -9.38 15.09
CA GLU A 36 8.73 -10.03 13.81
C GLU A 36 9.04 -11.54 13.93
N TYR A 37 8.22 -12.28 14.70
CA TYR A 37 8.45 -13.71 14.95
C TYR A 37 8.59 -14.55 13.67
N ASP A 38 8.01 -14.10 12.57
CA ASP A 38 7.92 -14.79 11.30
C ASP A 38 8.98 -14.34 10.27
N ALA A 39 9.77 -13.31 10.55
CA ALA A 39 10.79 -12.81 9.62
C ALA A 39 11.71 -13.92 9.07
N PRO A 40 12.24 -14.86 9.87
CA PRO A 40 13.08 -15.93 9.34
C PRO A 40 12.37 -16.88 8.37
N LEU A 41 11.04 -17.03 8.49
CA LEU A 41 10.24 -17.90 7.62
C LEU A 41 9.92 -17.23 6.28
N LEU A 42 9.73 -15.91 6.30
CA LEU A 42 9.44 -15.14 5.09
C LEU A 42 10.62 -15.17 4.10
N ASP A 43 11.85 -15.15 4.61
CA ASP A 43 13.06 -15.21 3.78
C ASP A 43 13.16 -16.52 2.98
N VAL A 44 12.64 -17.62 3.52
CA VAL A 44 12.75 -18.97 2.95
C VAL A 44 11.40 -19.54 2.48
N VAL A 45 10.37 -18.73 2.38
CA VAL A 45 9.00 -19.20 2.04
C VAL A 45 8.92 -19.99 0.71
N HIS A 46 9.84 -19.74 -0.21
CA HIS A 46 9.93 -20.44 -1.49
C HIS A 46 10.76 -21.74 -1.43
N GLU A 47 11.45 -22.00 -0.33
CA GLU A 47 12.35 -23.14 -0.11
C GLU A 47 11.68 -24.16 0.82
N LYS A 48 10.79 -24.98 0.29
CA LYS A 48 9.90 -25.86 1.06
C LYS A 48 10.59 -26.70 2.14
N ASP A 49 11.75 -27.26 1.84
CA ASP A 49 12.48 -28.13 2.79
C ASP A 49 13.13 -27.30 3.92
N VAL A 50 13.72 -26.15 3.58
CA VAL A 50 14.30 -25.22 4.55
C VAL A 50 13.22 -24.64 5.45
N LEU A 51 12.10 -24.21 4.84
CA LEU A 51 10.95 -23.69 5.56
C LEU A 51 10.39 -24.69 6.60
N LYS A 52 10.29 -25.98 6.21
CA LYS A 52 9.82 -27.04 7.11
C LYS A 52 10.76 -27.24 8.30
N GLN A 53 12.08 -27.26 8.05
CA GLN A 53 13.08 -27.40 9.10
C GLN A 53 13.08 -26.18 10.04
N LEU A 54 13.08 -24.99 9.49
CA LEU A 54 13.09 -23.75 10.26
C LEU A 54 11.83 -23.62 11.13
N ARG A 55 10.68 -24.02 10.60
CA ARG A 55 9.44 -24.06 11.36
C ARG A 55 9.51 -24.97 12.59
N LEU A 56 10.10 -26.15 12.44
CA LEU A 56 10.29 -27.08 13.56
C LEU A 56 11.23 -26.47 14.62
N ILE A 57 12.29 -25.81 14.20
CA ILE A 57 13.21 -25.10 15.10
C ILE A 57 12.47 -24.02 15.88
N MET A 58 11.64 -23.22 15.19
CA MET A 58 10.88 -22.15 15.83
C MET A 58 9.78 -22.68 16.76
N GLN A 59 9.10 -23.75 16.39
CA GLN A 59 8.13 -24.42 17.25
C GLN A 59 8.80 -24.88 18.55
N ASN A 60 9.95 -25.53 18.44
CA ASN A 60 10.72 -25.94 19.60
C ASN A 60 11.17 -24.72 20.45
N PHE A 61 11.63 -23.66 19.81
CA PHE A 61 12.07 -22.44 20.52
C PHE A 61 10.96 -21.79 21.33
N TYR A 62 9.73 -21.71 20.81
CA TYR A 62 8.61 -21.07 21.48
C TYR A 62 7.86 -22.00 22.44
N SER A 63 8.03 -23.33 22.35
CA SER A 63 7.30 -24.31 23.17
C SER A 63 7.42 -24.07 24.68
N PRO A 64 8.53 -23.56 25.25
CA PRO A 64 8.63 -23.28 26.68
C PRO A 64 7.65 -22.22 27.19
N LEU A 65 7.18 -21.29 26.36
CA LEU A 65 6.30 -20.20 26.79
C LEU A 65 5.04 -20.71 27.50
N LYS A 66 4.53 -21.88 27.12
CA LYS A 66 3.37 -22.48 27.80
C LYS A 66 3.69 -22.94 29.22
N LYS A 67 4.79 -23.64 29.42
CA LYS A 67 5.20 -24.13 30.76
C LYS A 67 5.72 -23.02 31.66
N LEU A 68 6.13 -21.89 31.07
CA LEU A 68 6.62 -20.71 31.78
C LEU A 68 5.51 -19.79 32.29
N ASP A 69 4.24 -20.07 32.01
CA ASP A 69 3.08 -19.28 32.43
C ASP A 69 3.14 -18.83 33.92
N PRO A 70 3.55 -19.67 34.89
CA PRO A 70 3.68 -19.24 36.30
C PRO A 70 4.71 -18.13 36.53
N TYR A 71 5.70 -18.00 35.65
CA TYR A 71 6.81 -17.03 35.73
C TYR A 71 6.59 -15.79 34.87
N LEU A 72 5.56 -15.82 33.99
CA LEU A 72 5.26 -14.75 33.06
C LEU A 72 4.15 -13.84 33.60
N GLU A 73 4.36 -12.54 33.49
CA GLU A 73 3.33 -11.52 33.69
C GLU A 73 2.54 -11.31 32.40
N PHE A 74 3.27 -11.26 31.26
CA PHE A 74 2.68 -10.94 29.97
C PHE A 74 3.59 -11.47 28.84
N THR A 75 2.97 -11.98 27.78
CA THR A 75 3.66 -12.32 26.54
C THR A 75 2.98 -11.62 25.38
N PHE A 76 3.77 -10.86 24.59
CA PHE A 76 3.29 -10.16 23.42
C PHE A 76 4.14 -10.55 22.21
N ILE A 77 3.48 -11.02 21.15
CA ILE A 77 4.15 -11.51 19.94
C ILE A 77 3.58 -10.78 18.75
N THR A 78 4.45 -10.21 17.91
CA THR A 78 4.08 -9.56 16.65
C THR A 78 4.73 -10.25 15.46
N GLY A 79 4.10 -10.10 14.29
CA GLY A 79 4.60 -10.58 13.01
C GLY A 79 3.74 -10.07 11.86
N ILE A 80 4.27 -10.17 10.65
CA ILE A 80 3.59 -9.75 9.42
C ILE A 80 2.50 -10.75 9.05
N THR A 81 2.75 -12.06 9.26
CA THR A 81 1.91 -13.14 8.74
C THR A 81 1.30 -14.00 9.84
N LYS A 82 0.20 -14.67 9.53
CA LYS A 82 -0.45 -15.60 10.44
C LYS A 82 0.10 -17.02 10.30
N PHE A 83 1.33 -17.24 10.67
CA PHE A 83 1.89 -18.60 10.80
C PHE A 83 1.26 -19.42 11.94
N SER A 84 0.36 -18.81 12.73
CA SER A 84 -0.34 -19.51 13.81
C SER A 84 -1.16 -20.72 13.32
N GLN A 85 -1.69 -20.67 12.09
CA GLN A 85 -2.39 -21.83 11.51
C GLN A 85 -1.44 -22.96 11.09
N LEU A 86 -0.12 -22.75 11.13
CA LEU A 86 0.89 -23.68 10.65
C LEU A 86 1.70 -24.37 11.75
N SER A 87 1.10 -24.59 12.89
CA SER A 87 1.66 -25.39 13.99
C SER A 87 2.78 -24.77 14.84
N ILE A 88 3.36 -23.60 14.52
CA ILE A 88 4.39 -22.99 15.38
C ILE A 88 3.85 -22.71 16.77
N PHE A 89 2.63 -22.20 16.86
CA PHE A 89 1.94 -21.90 18.11
C PHE A 89 0.79 -22.87 18.43
N SER A 90 0.70 -24.00 17.73
CA SER A 90 -0.41 -24.97 17.93
C SER A 90 -0.47 -25.52 19.37
N GLU A 91 0.65 -25.52 20.06
CA GLU A 91 0.76 -25.95 21.45
C GLU A 91 0.53 -24.81 22.46
N LEU A 92 0.55 -23.55 21.99
CA LEU A 92 0.39 -22.36 22.83
C LEU A 92 -1.08 -21.92 22.84
N ASN A 93 -1.92 -22.67 23.55
CA ASN A 93 -3.34 -22.35 23.70
C ASN A 93 -3.61 -21.24 24.74
N ASN A 94 -2.58 -20.62 25.29
CA ASN A 94 -2.63 -19.49 26.20
C ASN A 94 -2.42 -18.13 25.51
N LEU A 95 -2.31 -18.11 24.17
CA LEU A 95 -2.20 -16.89 23.38
C LEU A 95 -3.53 -16.59 22.67
N ASP A 96 -3.97 -15.34 22.77
CA ASP A 96 -5.11 -14.82 22.03
C ASP A 96 -4.67 -14.03 20.80
N ASN A 97 -5.30 -14.30 19.64
CA ASN A 97 -5.06 -13.50 18.44
C ASN A 97 -5.92 -12.23 18.49
N ILE A 98 -5.30 -11.12 18.84
CA ILE A 98 -5.94 -9.82 19.01
C ILE A 98 -5.92 -8.94 17.75
N SER A 99 -5.35 -9.42 16.64
CA SER A 99 -5.07 -8.60 15.43
C SER A 99 -6.30 -7.89 14.85
N MET A 100 -7.52 -8.41 15.07
CA MET A 100 -8.76 -7.84 14.57
C MET A 100 -9.75 -7.46 15.69
N PHE A 101 -9.28 -7.33 16.92
CA PHE A 101 -10.13 -6.91 18.03
C PHE A 101 -10.24 -5.37 18.06
N ASP A 102 -11.46 -4.85 18.06
CA ASP A 102 -11.73 -3.40 18.05
C ASP A 102 -10.97 -2.65 19.17
N GLN A 103 -10.86 -3.26 20.35
CA GLN A 103 -10.22 -2.66 21.53
C GLN A 103 -8.69 -2.51 21.42
N TYR A 104 -8.04 -3.25 20.51
CA TYR A 104 -6.59 -3.21 20.30
C TYR A 104 -6.20 -2.60 18.94
N SER A 105 -7.15 -2.12 18.19
CA SER A 105 -6.94 -1.67 16.80
C SER A 105 -5.96 -0.50 16.64
N ALA A 106 -5.78 0.31 17.68
CA ALA A 106 -4.85 1.44 17.66
C ALA A 106 -3.48 1.14 18.31
N ILE A 107 -3.25 -0.08 18.83
CA ILE A 107 -2.05 -0.40 19.63
C ILE A 107 -0.73 -0.18 18.88
N CYS A 108 -0.71 -0.36 17.56
CA CYS A 108 0.48 -0.21 16.71
C CYS A 108 0.43 1.03 15.82
N GLY A 109 -0.52 1.95 16.04
CA GLY A 109 -0.71 3.17 15.26
C GLY A 109 -0.68 4.43 16.12
N ILE A 110 -0.78 5.58 15.47
CA ILE A 110 -1.02 6.87 16.14
C ILE A 110 -2.41 7.32 15.71
N SER A 111 -3.31 7.52 16.67
CA SER A 111 -4.65 8.05 16.39
C SER A 111 -4.60 9.52 16.02
N LYS A 112 -5.62 10.00 15.32
CA LYS A 112 -5.74 11.43 15.00
C LYS A 112 -5.83 12.28 16.26
N ALA A 113 -6.48 11.78 17.32
CA ALA A 113 -6.57 12.46 18.59
C ALA A 113 -5.20 12.64 19.25
N GLU A 114 -4.36 11.59 19.27
CA GLU A 114 -2.99 11.67 19.78
C GLU A 114 -2.14 12.63 18.97
N LEU A 115 -2.19 12.54 17.63
CA LEU A 115 -1.47 13.45 16.74
C LEU A 115 -1.82 14.92 17.03
N CYS A 116 -3.12 15.25 17.10
CA CYS A 116 -3.58 16.63 17.30
C CYS A 116 -3.30 17.16 18.71
N THR A 117 -3.18 16.29 19.72
CA THR A 117 -2.95 16.71 21.12
C THR A 117 -1.49 16.68 21.53
N GLN A 118 -0.77 15.60 21.20
CA GLN A 118 0.60 15.38 21.66
C GLN A 118 1.65 15.95 20.70
N MET A 119 1.35 15.97 19.38
CA MET A 119 2.30 16.38 18.33
C MET A 119 1.91 17.70 17.63
N LYS A 120 0.99 18.47 18.21
CA LYS A 120 0.54 19.73 17.63
C LYS A 120 1.69 20.69 17.31
N PRO A 121 2.68 20.93 18.22
CA PRO A 121 3.81 21.81 17.91
C PRO A 121 4.65 21.34 16.73
N ASP A 122 4.75 20.02 16.52
CA ASP A 122 5.52 19.46 15.41
C ASP A 122 4.80 19.65 14.07
N ILE A 123 3.45 19.56 14.05
CA ILE A 123 2.63 19.86 12.87
C ILE A 123 2.77 21.35 12.51
N GLU A 124 2.70 22.25 13.50
CA GLU A 124 2.86 23.70 13.31
C GLU A 124 4.23 24.02 12.69
N ALA A 125 5.30 23.44 13.25
CA ALA A 125 6.65 23.65 12.75
C ALA A 125 6.90 23.02 11.35
N LEU A 126 6.26 21.90 11.03
CA LEU A 126 6.26 21.34 9.67
C LEU A 126 5.51 22.27 8.71
N GLY A 127 4.34 22.78 9.11
CA GLY A 127 3.55 23.72 8.33
C GLY A 127 4.32 25.01 8.02
N GLU A 128 4.99 25.60 9.00
CA GLU A 128 5.87 26.77 8.80
C GLU A 128 6.97 26.50 7.76
N THR A 129 7.60 25.32 7.81
CA THR A 129 8.66 24.94 6.87
C THR A 129 8.12 24.79 5.44
N LEU A 130 6.92 24.25 5.29
CA LEU A 130 6.30 24.00 3.98
C LEU A 130 5.44 25.17 3.47
N GLY A 131 5.30 26.25 4.25
CA GLY A 131 4.42 27.38 3.92
C GLY A 131 2.93 27.02 3.96
N MET A 132 2.53 26.10 4.84
CA MET A 132 1.17 25.61 5.02
C MET A 132 0.60 26.06 6.36
N THR A 133 -0.71 26.26 6.41
CA THR A 133 -1.43 26.37 7.68
C THR A 133 -1.43 25.05 8.44
N TYR A 134 -1.77 25.08 9.72
CA TYR A 134 -1.92 23.86 10.53
C TYR A 134 -2.91 22.88 9.91
N GLU A 135 -4.06 23.38 9.44
CA GLU A 135 -5.12 22.58 8.85
C GLU A 135 -4.69 21.95 7.53
N GLU A 136 -3.99 22.68 6.68
CA GLU A 136 -3.45 22.18 5.42
C GLU A 136 -2.37 21.12 5.68
N CYS A 137 -1.47 21.37 6.61
CA CYS A 137 -0.43 20.42 7.00
C CYS A 137 -1.04 19.14 7.58
N LEU A 138 -2.02 19.24 8.48
CA LEU A 138 -2.73 18.09 9.05
C LEU A 138 -3.46 17.30 7.96
N ALA A 139 -4.10 17.98 6.99
CA ALA A 139 -4.76 17.32 5.87
C ALA A 139 -3.77 16.53 4.98
N GLU A 140 -2.59 17.12 4.70
CA GLU A 140 -1.53 16.43 3.94
C GLU A 140 -0.96 15.23 4.71
N LEU A 141 -0.67 15.38 6.01
CA LEU A 141 -0.23 14.25 6.85
C LEU A 141 -1.27 13.13 6.87
N THR A 142 -2.56 13.47 6.99
CA THR A 142 -3.67 12.51 6.93
C THR A 142 -3.68 11.79 5.57
N ARG A 143 -3.58 12.53 4.46
CA ARG A 143 -3.58 11.96 3.12
C ARG A 143 -2.40 11.02 2.86
N TYR A 144 -1.22 11.33 3.43
CA TYR A 144 0.00 10.57 3.20
C TYR A 144 0.18 9.37 4.10
N TYR A 145 -0.19 9.45 5.40
CA TYR A 145 0.24 8.49 6.41
C TYR A 145 -0.88 7.87 7.24
N ASP A 146 -2.11 8.40 7.18
CA ASP A 146 -3.28 7.88 7.86
C ASP A 146 -3.94 6.73 7.09
N GLY A 147 -5.02 6.19 7.64
CA GLY A 147 -5.94 5.31 6.94
C GLY A 147 -5.70 3.83 7.14
N TYR A 148 -4.80 3.42 8.03
CA TYR A 148 -4.71 2.03 8.46
C TYR A 148 -5.89 1.69 9.38
N HIS A 149 -6.59 0.61 9.05
CA HIS A 149 -7.79 0.18 9.73
C HIS A 149 -7.74 -1.33 9.94
N PHE A 150 -7.77 -1.78 11.20
CA PHE A 150 -7.44 -3.15 11.55
C PHE A 150 -8.61 -4.01 12.02
N SER A 151 -9.82 -3.43 12.21
CA SER A 151 -10.98 -4.17 12.67
C SER A 151 -12.28 -3.68 12.00
N LYS A 152 -13.43 -4.22 12.43
CA LYS A 152 -14.73 -3.86 11.83
C LYS A 152 -15.22 -2.46 12.19
N LYS A 153 -14.79 -1.93 13.33
CA LYS A 153 -15.32 -0.69 13.96
C LYS A 153 -14.20 0.21 14.50
N SER A 154 -12.95 -0.05 14.14
CA SER A 154 -11.84 0.78 14.60
C SER A 154 -11.87 2.16 13.94
N GLU A 155 -11.15 3.09 14.54
CA GLU A 155 -10.74 4.31 13.88
C GLU A 155 -9.55 4.03 12.95
N ASP A 156 -9.32 4.92 11.99
CA ASP A 156 -8.12 4.92 11.18
C ASP A 156 -6.93 5.41 12.03
N VAL A 157 -5.76 4.85 11.80
CA VAL A 157 -4.52 5.25 12.48
C VAL A 157 -3.41 5.54 11.48
N PHE A 158 -2.53 6.47 11.87
CA PHE A 158 -1.34 6.82 11.13
C PHE A 158 -0.26 5.74 11.27
N ASN A 159 0.53 5.57 10.21
CA ASN A 159 1.79 4.84 10.28
C ASN A 159 2.79 5.61 11.15
N PRO A 160 3.19 5.07 12.32
CA PRO A 160 4.07 5.80 13.25
C PRO A 160 5.45 6.09 12.65
N PHE A 161 6.00 5.14 11.88
CA PHE A 161 7.32 5.29 11.29
C PHE A 161 7.38 6.48 10.32
N SER A 162 6.45 6.51 9.35
CA SER A 162 6.42 7.58 8.34
C SER A 162 6.03 8.92 8.94
N LEU A 163 5.05 8.94 9.83
CA LEU A 163 4.60 10.16 10.49
C LEU A 163 5.72 10.82 11.31
N VAL A 164 6.39 10.06 12.19
CA VAL A 164 7.48 10.58 13.02
C VAL A 164 8.67 11.02 12.16
N LYS A 165 8.97 10.29 11.08
CA LYS A 165 10.00 10.70 10.13
C LYS A 165 9.67 12.02 9.44
N ALA A 166 8.43 12.20 8.99
CA ALA A 166 7.98 13.45 8.35
C ALA A 166 8.08 14.64 9.30
N LEU A 167 7.61 14.48 10.52
CA LEU A 167 7.68 15.53 11.55
C LEU A 167 9.13 15.90 11.88
N ASN A 168 10.02 14.90 12.03
CA ASN A 168 11.44 15.15 12.32
C ASN A 168 12.21 15.77 11.14
N ALA A 169 11.95 15.31 9.92
CA ALA A 169 12.61 15.81 8.72
C ALA A 169 12.07 17.15 8.25
N ARG A 170 10.91 17.60 8.77
CA ARG A 170 10.16 18.77 8.29
C ARG A 170 9.83 18.68 6.79
N ASP A 171 9.49 17.46 6.33
CA ASP A 171 9.16 17.18 4.94
C ASP A 171 8.12 16.05 4.83
N ILE A 172 7.31 16.07 3.78
CA ILE A 172 6.29 15.04 3.50
C ILE A 172 6.75 14.21 2.30
N ALA A 173 7.28 13.03 2.57
CA ALA A 173 7.86 12.12 1.59
C ALA A 173 7.49 10.65 1.85
N SER A 174 7.89 9.74 0.96
CA SER A 174 7.70 8.30 1.16
C SER A 174 8.85 7.73 2.00
N TYR A 175 8.61 7.51 3.28
CA TYR A 175 9.59 7.03 4.24
C TYR A 175 9.55 5.51 4.44
N TRP A 176 8.36 4.94 4.64
CA TRP A 176 8.20 3.51 4.86
C TRP A 176 8.57 2.71 3.61
N PHE A 177 8.11 3.16 2.46
CA PHE A 177 8.42 2.52 1.18
C PHE A 177 9.89 2.68 0.77
N GLY A 178 10.54 3.75 1.20
CA GLY A 178 11.98 4.00 0.97
C GLY A 178 12.89 3.02 1.72
N SER A 179 12.39 2.35 2.76
CA SER A 179 13.15 1.34 3.52
C SER A 179 13.27 -0.03 2.82
N GLY A 180 12.55 -0.23 1.72
CA GLY A 180 12.64 -1.41 0.85
C GLY A 180 11.31 -2.12 0.66
N THR A 181 10.89 -2.27 -0.61
CA THR A 181 9.78 -3.18 -0.92
C THR A 181 10.31 -4.61 -0.85
N PRO A 182 9.66 -5.52 -0.11
CA PRO A 182 10.10 -6.89 -0.07
C PRO A 182 10.11 -7.51 -1.46
N THR A 183 11.28 -7.95 -1.92
CA THR A 183 11.46 -8.63 -3.23
C THR A 183 10.49 -9.82 -3.36
N TYR A 184 10.22 -10.47 -2.25
CA TYR A 184 9.24 -11.54 -2.11
C TYR A 184 7.82 -11.11 -2.55
N LEU A 185 7.35 -9.94 -2.15
CA LEU A 185 6.03 -9.42 -2.53
C LEU A 185 5.92 -9.24 -4.04
N ILE A 186 6.91 -8.59 -4.66
CA ILE A 186 6.94 -8.38 -6.11
C ILE A 186 6.92 -9.72 -6.86
N LYS A 187 7.74 -10.69 -6.45
CA LYS A 187 7.74 -12.04 -7.03
C LYS A 187 6.38 -12.73 -6.88
N THR A 188 5.70 -12.53 -5.77
CA THR A 188 4.37 -13.11 -5.51
C THR A 188 3.31 -12.48 -6.41
N LEU A 189 3.30 -11.16 -6.57
CA LEU A 189 2.41 -10.46 -7.50
C LEU A 189 2.61 -10.93 -8.95
N GLN A 190 3.85 -11.09 -9.37
CA GLN A 190 4.20 -11.65 -10.69
C GLN A 190 3.70 -13.08 -10.85
N LYS A 191 3.93 -13.95 -9.86
CA LYS A 191 3.51 -15.35 -9.86
C LYS A 191 2.00 -15.51 -10.02
N TYR A 192 1.22 -14.66 -9.35
CA TYR A 192 -0.24 -14.70 -9.41
C TYR A 192 -0.84 -13.82 -10.51
N HIS A 193 -0.01 -13.21 -11.37
CA HIS A 193 -0.44 -12.33 -12.46
C HIS A 193 -1.42 -11.25 -12.01
N VAL A 194 -1.17 -10.69 -10.81
CA VAL A 194 -2.04 -9.66 -10.23
C VAL A 194 -1.87 -8.36 -11.01
N SER A 195 -2.94 -7.93 -11.66
CA SER A 195 -2.97 -6.59 -12.26
C SER A 195 -3.01 -5.54 -11.16
N VAL A 196 -2.27 -4.45 -11.35
CA VAL A 196 -2.27 -3.30 -10.45
C VAL A 196 -3.68 -2.75 -10.23
N MET A 197 -4.51 -2.77 -11.27
CA MET A 197 -5.91 -2.34 -11.23
C MET A 197 -6.80 -3.26 -10.38
N ASP A 198 -6.41 -4.53 -10.19
CA ASP A 198 -7.17 -5.50 -9.40
C ASP A 198 -6.88 -5.42 -7.90
N ILE A 199 -5.90 -4.63 -7.51
CA ILE A 199 -5.51 -4.49 -6.09
C ILE A 199 -6.52 -3.62 -5.34
N GLU A 200 -7.05 -2.56 -5.98
CA GLU A 200 -7.99 -1.65 -5.33
C GLU A 200 -9.42 -2.21 -5.25
N LYS A 201 -10.10 -1.88 -4.15
CA LYS A 201 -11.53 -2.18 -3.89
C LYS A 201 -11.87 -3.67 -3.98
N LYS A 202 -10.95 -4.52 -3.55
CA LYS A 202 -11.18 -5.97 -3.53
C LYS A 202 -12.17 -6.31 -2.42
N SER A 203 -13.31 -6.89 -2.80
CA SER A 203 -14.28 -7.45 -1.84
C SER A 203 -13.90 -8.90 -1.52
N CYS A 204 -13.75 -9.21 -0.25
CA CYS A 204 -13.29 -10.52 0.26
C CYS A 204 -14.01 -10.86 1.58
N ASP A 205 -14.03 -12.12 1.97
CA ASP A 205 -14.37 -12.54 3.32
C ASP A 205 -13.12 -12.68 4.19
N ILE A 206 -13.29 -13.09 5.44
CA ILE A 206 -12.15 -13.19 6.37
C ILE A 206 -11.17 -14.29 5.95
N ASP A 207 -11.67 -15.36 5.37
CA ASP A 207 -10.86 -16.52 4.97
C ASP A 207 -9.98 -16.15 3.74
N ASP A 208 -10.39 -15.17 2.93
CA ASP A 208 -9.65 -14.70 1.78
C ASP A 208 -8.35 -13.97 2.15
N PHE A 209 -8.26 -13.33 3.32
CA PHE A 209 -7.09 -12.55 3.73
C PHE A 209 -6.48 -12.99 5.07
N ASP A 210 -7.09 -13.96 5.74
CA ASP A 210 -6.59 -14.58 6.96
C ASP A 210 -6.02 -15.98 6.69
N VAL A 211 -5.15 -16.09 5.70
CA VAL A 211 -4.55 -17.35 5.23
C VAL A 211 -3.06 -17.34 5.50
N SER A 212 -2.51 -18.50 5.84
CA SER A 212 -1.06 -18.63 5.97
C SER A 212 -0.35 -18.49 4.62
N PRO A 213 0.86 -17.90 4.56
CA PRO A 213 1.59 -17.65 3.31
C PRO A 213 1.78 -18.88 2.42
N GLU A 214 1.76 -20.07 2.98
CA GLU A 214 1.98 -21.33 2.25
C GLU A 214 0.72 -21.87 1.57
N LEU A 215 -0.45 -21.51 2.11
CA LEU A 215 -1.75 -21.90 1.58
C LEU A 215 -2.34 -20.83 0.66
N VAL A 216 -1.58 -19.75 0.42
CA VAL A 216 -2.03 -18.61 -0.39
C VAL A 216 -2.26 -19.04 -1.83
N THR A 217 -3.48 -18.84 -2.30
CA THR A 217 -3.89 -19.02 -3.70
C THR A 217 -3.94 -17.71 -4.49
N SER A 218 -3.78 -16.58 -3.80
CA SER A 218 -3.77 -15.23 -4.38
C SER A 218 -2.78 -14.33 -3.62
N ALA A 219 -2.45 -13.17 -4.15
CA ALA A 219 -1.56 -12.22 -3.46
C ALA A 219 -2.28 -11.39 -2.36
N LEU A 220 -3.60 -11.45 -2.30
CA LEU A 220 -4.42 -10.60 -1.43
C LEU A 220 -4.09 -10.74 0.07
N PRO A 221 -4.00 -11.97 0.63
CA PRO A 221 -3.66 -12.15 2.05
C PRO A 221 -2.31 -11.51 2.39
N LEU A 222 -1.33 -11.71 1.53
CA LEU A 222 0.01 -11.18 1.72
C LEU A 222 0.02 -9.64 1.70
N LEU A 223 -0.67 -9.03 0.74
CA LEU A 223 -0.78 -7.57 0.65
C LEU A 223 -1.43 -6.97 1.90
N TYR A 224 -2.45 -7.62 2.44
CA TYR A 224 -3.11 -7.17 3.67
C TYR A 224 -2.21 -7.37 4.89
N GLN A 225 -1.66 -8.56 5.09
CA GLN A 225 -0.81 -8.89 6.22
C GLN A 225 0.47 -8.05 6.27
N SER A 226 1.04 -7.71 5.10
CA SER A 226 2.22 -6.85 4.98
C SER A 226 1.91 -5.34 5.04
N GLY A 227 0.67 -4.94 5.26
CA GLY A 227 0.28 -3.53 5.42
C GLY A 227 0.18 -2.73 4.11
N TYR A 228 0.21 -3.39 2.93
CA TYR A 228 -0.02 -2.71 1.65
C TYR A 228 -1.50 -2.47 1.37
N LEU A 229 -2.36 -3.28 1.93
CA LEU A 229 -3.81 -3.08 1.94
C LEU A 229 -4.32 -3.01 3.38
N THR A 230 -5.45 -2.36 3.53
CA THR A 230 -6.14 -2.24 4.81
C THR A 230 -7.64 -2.39 4.62
N ILE A 231 -8.38 -2.64 5.68
CA ILE A 231 -9.84 -2.68 5.67
C ILE A 231 -10.36 -1.25 5.47
N LYS A 232 -11.19 -1.01 4.45
CA LYS A 232 -11.87 0.29 4.24
C LYS A 232 -13.35 0.24 4.52
N LYS A 233 -13.97 -0.91 4.35
CA LYS A 233 -15.39 -1.11 4.64
C LYS A 233 -15.65 -2.53 5.11
N TYR A 234 -16.62 -2.69 5.98
CA TYR A 234 -17.21 -3.97 6.33
C TYR A 234 -18.71 -3.94 6.05
N ASN A 235 -19.19 -4.94 5.33
CA ASN A 235 -20.63 -5.15 5.10
C ASN A 235 -21.15 -6.21 6.09
N PRO A 236 -21.94 -5.83 7.10
CA PRO A 236 -22.40 -6.76 8.12
C PRO A 236 -23.47 -7.77 7.62
N ILE A 237 -24.14 -7.48 6.50
CA ILE A 237 -25.15 -8.36 5.91
C ILE A 237 -24.48 -9.50 5.15
N LEU A 238 -23.45 -9.16 4.37
CA LEU A 238 -22.74 -10.12 3.52
C LEU A 238 -21.49 -10.71 4.20
N HIS A 239 -21.15 -10.22 5.40
CA HIS A 239 -19.90 -10.54 6.11
C HIS A 239 -18.63 -10.33 5.26
N ARG A 240 -18.65 -9.30 4.38
CA ARG A 240 -17.57 -9.02 3.45
C ARG A 240 -16.84 -7.75 3.81
N TYR A 241 -15.54 -7.80 3.62
CA TYR A 241 -14.63 -6.67 3.76
C TYR A 241 -14.28 -6.10 2.39
N THR A 242 -14.03 -4.80 2.32
CA THR A 242 -13.41 -4.16 1.17
C THR A 242 -12.01 -3.74 1.58
N LEU A 243 -11.01 -4.19 0.84
CA LEU A 243 -9.61 -3.83 1.03
C LEU A 243 -9.19 -2.80 -0.01
N GLU A 244 -8.44 -1.78 0.44
CA GLU A 244 -7.85 -0.73 -0.41
C GLU A 244 -6.47 -0.35 0.14
N TYR A 245 -5.71 0.45 -0.63
CA TYR A 245 -4.50 1.07 -0.09
C TYR A 245 -4.84 1.94 1.12
N PRO A 246 -4.02 1.91 2.19
CA PRO A 246 -4.30 2.75 3.36
C PRO A 246 -4.22 4.23 3.01
N ASN A 247 -3.19 4.66 2.27
CA ASN A 247 -2.89 6.06 2.03
C ASN A 247 -2.06 6.28 0.76
N LYS A 248 -1.73 7.55 0.49
CA LYS A 248 -0.97 7.97 -0.70
C LYS A 248 0.45 7.43 -0.71
N GLU A 249 1.13 7.36 0.43
CA GLU A 249 2.51 6.84 0.50
C GLU A 249 2.56 5.41 -0.02
N VAL A 250 1.71 4.53 0.55
CA VAL A 250 1.68 3.11 0.20
C VAL A 250 1.25 2.89 -1.24
N LYS A 251 0.18 3.58 -1.68
CA LYS A 251 -0.28 3.50 -3.07
C LYS A 251 0.83 3.90 -4.04
N THR A 252 1.43 5.06 -3.85
CA THR A 252 2.49 5.57 -4.73
C THR A 252 3.72 4.66 -4.74
N GLY A 253 4.13 4.19 -3.56
CA GLY A 253 5.27 3.30 -3.44
C GLY A 253 5.04 1.96 -4.14
N MET A 254 3.86 1.35 -3.95
CA MET A 254 3.49 0.09 -4.63
C MET A 254 3.49 0.27 -6.15
N LEU A 255 2.89 1.34 -6.66
CA LEU A 255 2.86 1.62 -8.09
C LEU A 255 4.26 1.83 -8.67
N LYS A 256 5.13 2.58 -7.97
CA LYS A 256 6.55 2.75 -8.36
C LYS A 256 7.30 1.41 -8.40
N SER A 257 7.05 0.52 -7.44
CA SER A 257 7.70 -0.79 -7.38
C SER A 257 7.22 -1.76 -8.46
N LEU A 258 5.97 -1.63 -8.89
CA LEU A 258 5.39 -2.46 -9.96
C LEU A 258 5.66 -1.89 -11.36
N ALA A 259 5.86 -0.58 -11.46
CA ALA A 259 6.09 0.10 -12.73
C ALA A 259 7.17 -0.56 -13.63
N PRO A 260 8.34 -1.03 -13.11
CA PRO A 260 9.36 -1.70 -13.93
C PRO A 260 8.86 -2.96 -14.65
N ASN A 261 7.81 -3.60 -14.17
CA ASN A 261 7.24 -4.79 -14.79
C ASN A 261 6.39 -4.48 -16.03
N TYR A 262 5.89 -3.26 -16.12
CA TYR A 262 4.99 -2.79 -17.18
C TYR A 262 5.63 -1.71 -18.04
N LEU A 263 6.50 -0.89 -17.44
CA LEU A 263 7.17 0.22 -18.09
C LEU A 263 8.60 -0.15 -18.45
N SER A 264 9.16 0.45 -19.51
CA SER A 264 10.54 0.17 -19.92
C SER A 264 11.55 0.71 -18.89
N PRO A 265 12.62 -0.04 -18.56
CA PRO A 265 13.71 0.48 -17.70
C PRO A 265 14.31 1.80 -18.19
N ILE A 266 14.40 2.00 -19.52
CA ILE A 266 14.88 3.24 -20.13
C ILE A 266 13.98 4.44 -19.79
N SER A 267 12.71 4.16 -19.46
CA SER A 267 11.74 5.19 -19.07
C SER A 267 11.76 5.49 -17.57
N LEU A 268 12.38 4.62 -16.78
CA LEU A 268 12.47 4.76 -15.32
C LEU A 268 13.74 5.50 -14.88
N ASP A 269 14.80 5.47 -15.69
CA ASP A 269 15.94 6.40 -15.56
C ASP A 269 15.50 7.85 -15.76
N ASN A 270 14.32 7.99 -16.31
CA ASN A 270 13.67 9.24 -16.50
C ASN A 270 12.42 9.33 -15.63
N ASN A 271 12.51 9.93 -14.47
CA ASN A 271 11.48 10.85 -14.02
C ASN A 271 11.02 11.74 -15.23
N SER A 272 11.73 11.62 -16.38
CA SER A 272 11.54 12.46 -17.56
C SER A 272 10.22 12.20 -18.25
N LEU A 273 9.71 10.96 -18.41
CA LEU A 273 8.46 10.84 -19.18
C LEU A 273 7.26 11.40 -18.43
N VAL A 274 7.09 11.00 -17.18
CA VAL A 274 6.00 11.53 -16.33
C VAL A 274 6.26 13.02 -16.08
N GLY A 275 7.53 13.42 -15.87
CA GLY A 275 7.94 14.80 -15.73
C GLY A 275 7.68 15.61 -17.00
N ASP A 276 8.19 15.19 -18.14
CA ASP A 276 8.01 15.86 -19.44
C ASP A 276 6.50 15.99 -19.80
N PHE A 277 5.71 14.94 -19.53
CA PHE A 277 4.28 14.97 -19.77
C PHE A 277 3.59 16.01 -18.87
N LEU A 278 3.97 16.05 -17.59
CA LEU A 278 3.44 17.01 -16.62
C LEU A 278 3.88 18.45 -16.93
N GLU A 279 5.13 18.67 -17.30
CA GLU A 279 5.61 20.00 -17.73
C GLU A 279 4.79 20.51 -18.91
N LYS A 280 4.53 19.65 -19.91
CA LYS A 280 3.69 20.02 -21.04
C LYS A 280 2.24 20.34 -20.65
N LEU A 281 1.65 19.56 -19.73
CA LEU A 281 0.33 19.89 -19.21
C LEU A 281 0.33 21.16 -18.37
N TYR A 282 1.41 21.43 -17.62
CA TYR A 282 1.58 22.66 -16.87
C TYR A 282 1.61 23.89 -17.79
N ASP A 283 2.32 23.76 -18.91
CA ASP A 283 2.38 24.80 -19.97
C ASP A 283 1.13 24.83 -20.85
N ALA A 284 0.13 23.99 -20.55
CA ALA A 284 -1.08 23.78 -21.36
C ALA A 284 -0.80 23.33 -22.81
N ASP A 285 0.40 22.76 -23.08
CA ASP A 285 0.75 22.10 -24.35
C ASP A 285 0.19 20.67 -24.36
N VAL A 286 -1.15 20.54 -24.40
CA VAL A 286 -1.83 19.22 -24.35
C VAL A 286 -1.50 18.38 -25.58
N GLU A 287 -1.36 19.00 -26.75
CA GLU A 287 -0.95 18.33 -28.00
C GLU A 287 0.44 17.70 -27.85
N GLY A 288 1.41 18.47 -27.36
CA GLY A 288 2.76 17.96 -27.09
C GLY A 288 2.79 16.86 -26.04
N ALA A 289 1.93 16.94 -25.01
CA ALA A 289 1.78 15.89 -24.00
C ALA A 289 1.28 14.58 -24.65
N MET A 290 0.25 14.65 -25.51
CA MET A 290 -0.31 13.49 -26.19
C MET A 290 0.67 12.86 -27.18
N VAL A 291 1.40 13.65 -27.93
CA VAL A 291 2.49 13.17 -28.82
C VAL A 291 3.55 12.40 -28.02
N ARG A 292 3.94 12.93 -26.86
CA ARG A 292 4.91 12.28 -25.98
C ARG A 292 4.41 10.95 -25.42
N LEU A 293 3.16 10.94 -24.96
CA LEU A 293 2.51 9.73 -24.45
C LEU A 293 2.37 8.65 -25.54
N LYS A 294 1.97 9.04 -26.76
CA LYS A 294 1.89 8.12 -27.91
C LYS A 294 3.24 7.50 -28.23
N ALA A 295 4.29 8.31 -28.34
CA ALA A 295 5.64 7.83 -28.63
C ALA A 295 6.14 6.84 -27.55
N TYR A 296 5.83 7.11 -26.30
CA TYR A 296 6.17 6.24 -25.20
C TYR A 296 5.44 4.89 -25.28
N LEU A 297 4.11 4.90 -25.42
CA LEU A 297 3.31 3.68 -25.53
C LEU A 297 3.79 2.82 -26.72
N ALA A 298 4.13 3.45 -27.85
CA ALA A 298 4.72 2.74 -28.99
C ALA A 298 6.07 2.07 -28.65
N SER A 299 6.89 2.68 -27.79
CA SER A 299 8.19 2.14 -27.39
C SER A 299 8.10 0.89 -26.51
N ILE A 300 7.06 0.78 -25.70
CA ILE A 300 6.85 -0.37 -24.77
C ILE A 300 6.02 -1.49 -25.38
N SER A 301 5.28 -1.24 -26.46
CA SER A 301 4.32 -2.15 -27.08
C SER A 301 4.89 -3.54 -27.41
N ASN A 302 6.20 -3.64 -27.71
CA ASN A 302 6.86 -4.90 -28.06
C ASN A 302 7.23 -5.78 -26.84
N ARG A 303 7.12 -5.25 -25.63
CA ARG A 303 7.55 -5.92 -24.39
C ARG A 303 6.38 -6.43 -23.54
N LEU A 304 5.16 -5.97 -23.78
CA LEU A 304 3.97 -6.45 -23.08
C LEU A 304 3.67 -7.88 -23.50
N SER A 305 3.67 -8.81 -22.54
CA SER A 305 3.68 -10.25 -22.77
C SER A 305 2.37 -10.78 -23.36
N ASN A 306 1.22 -10.21 -23.04
CA ASN A 306 -0.11 -10.71 -23.43
C ASN A 306 -0.86 -9.85 -24.45
N LYS A 307 -0.44 -8.61 -24.71
CA LYS A 307 -0.94 -7.72 -25.78
C LYS A 307 -2.46 -7.56 -25.83
N ASN A 308 -3.11 -7.53 -24.66
CA ASN A 308 -4.55 -7.36 -24.56
C ASN A 308 -4.90 -5.94 -24.05
N GLU A 309 -6.18 -5.56 -24.19
CA GLU A 309 -6.73 -4.30 -23.70
C GLU A 309 -6.31 -3.98 -22.25
N ARG A 310 -6.33 -4.99 -21.39
CA ARG A 310 -6.04 -4.84 -19.96
C ARG A 310 -4.60 -4.44 -19.68
N ASP A 311 -3.63 -4.90 -20.48
CA ASP A 311 -2.23 -4.51 -20.33
C ASP A 311 -2.04 -3.01 -20.60
N PHE A 312 -2.72 -2.48 -21.61
CA PHE A 312 -2.67 -1.06 -21.95
C PHE A 312 -3.41 -0.19 -20.94
N GLN A 313 -4.57 -0.62 -20.49
CA GLN A 313 -5.28 0.02 -19.38
C GLN A 313 -4.41 0.07 -18.13
N THR A 314 -3.68 -1.00 -17.82
CA THR A 314 -2.74 -1.06 -16.69
C THR A 314 -1.60 -0.06 -16.85
N VAL A 315 -0.99 0.04 -18.03
CA VAL A 315 0.07 1.03 -18.30
C VAL A 315 -0.45 2.45 -18.15
N PHE A 316 -1.61 2.72 -18.72
CA PHE A 316 -2.24 4.03 -18.62
C PHE A 316 -2.56 4.38 -17.17
N TYR A 317 -3.19 3.47 -16.45
CA TYR A 317 -3.46 3.59 -15.03
C TYR A 317 -2.19 3.89 -14.22
N LEU A 318 -1.09 3.16 -14.49
CA LEU A 318 0.20 3.40 -13.82
C LEU A 318 0.73 4.81 -14.09
N ILE A 319 0.73 5.24 -15.35
CA ILE A 319 1.21 6.59 -15.73
C ILE A 319 0.41 7.66 -14.98
N PHE A 320 -0.92 7.62 -15.05
CA PHE A 320 -1.76 8.63 -14.41
C PHE A 320 -1.70 8.60 -12.87
N ASN A 321 -1.62 7.42 -12.26
CA ASN A 321 -1.47 7.33 -10.80
C ASN A 321 -0.05 7.75 -10.34
N LEU A 322 0.99 7.48 -11.12
CA LEU A 322 2.33 7.99 -10.83
C LEU A 322 2.39 9.52 -10.97
N MET A 323 1.66 10.09 -11.94
CA MET A 323 1.46 11.54 -12.01
C MET A 323 0.77 12.09 -10.75
N GLY A 324 -0.17 11.36 -10.17
CA GLY A 324 -0.82 11.71 -8.90
C GLY A 324 0.13 11.80 -7.69
N ALA A 325 1.37 11.28 -7.81
CA ALA A 325 2.42 11.53 -6.83
C ALA A 325 2.88 12.99 -6.81
N TYR A 326 2.77 13.68 -7.96
CA TYR A 326 3.21 15.05 -8.14
C TYR A 326 2.05 16.05 -8.17
N MET A 327 0.82 15.58 -8.40
CA MET A 327 -0.37 16.41 -8.53
C MET A 327 -1.63 15.68 -8.07
N ARG A 328 -2.76 16.40 -8.00
CA ARG A 328 -4.05 15.80 -7.72
C ARG A 328 -4.60 15.17 -9.00
N VAL A 329 -4.73 13.85 -9.02
CA VAL A 329 -5.45 13.09 -10.04
C VAL A 329 -6.70 12.52 -9.38
N GLU A 330 -7.87 12.86 -9.89
CA GLU A 330 -9.17 12.34 -9.43
C GLU A 330 -9.78 11.43 -10.49
N GLU A 331 -10.25 10.27 -10.05
CA GLU A 331 -10.84 9.25 -10.93
C GLU A 331 -12.38 9.24 -10.91
N ASN A 332 -13.05 10.12 -10.14
CA ASN A 332 -14.50 10.06 -9.92
C ASN A 332 -15.17 11.42 -10.06
N SER A 333 -16.25 11.47 -10.84
CA SER A 333 -17.25 12.56 -10.84
C SER A 333 -18.59 12.10 -10.25
N ALA A 334 -19.43 13.05 -9.84
CA ALA A 334 -20.73 12.75 -9.22
C ALA A 334 -21.75 12.06 -10.16
N ILE A 335 -21.57 12.15 -11.47
CA ILE A 335 -22.53 11.69 -12.49
C ILE A 335 -21.99 10.50 -13.30
N GLY A 336 -20.69 10.21 -13.16
CA GLY A 336 -20.01 9.14 -13.88
C GLY A 336 -18.54 9.11 -13.50
N ARG A 337 -17.76 8.30 -14.20
CA ARG A 337 -16.35 8.11 -13.93
C ARG A 337 -15.56 8.45 -15.19
N ALA A 338 -14.85 9.58 -15.18
CA ALA A 338 -13.80 9.83 -16.16
C ALA A 338 -12.64 8.87 -15.94
N ASP A 339 -11.97 8.47 -17.01
CA ASP A 339 -10.83 7.56 -16.89
C ASP A 339 -9.65 8.21 -16.16
N ALA A 340 -9.43 9.53 -16.37
CA ALA A 340 -8.50 10.31 -15.55
C ALA A 340 -8.87 11.80 -15.54
N VAL A 341 -8.60 12.46 -14.40
CA VAL A 341 -8.69 13.92 -14.26
C VAL A 341 -7.38 14.43 -13.65
N VAL A 342 -6.68 15.30 -14.36
CA VAL A 342 -5.42 15.90 -13.91
C VAL A 342 -5.68 17.33 -13.47
N TYR A 343 -5.37 17.64 -12.22
CA TYR A 343 -5.54 18.95 -11.61
C TYR A 343 -4.21 19.70 -11.60
N MET A 344 -4.17 20.85 -12.27
CA MET A 344 -3.06 21.80 -12.25
C MET A 344 -3.46 23.09 -11.52
N PRO A 345 -2.49 23.94 -11.14
CA PRO A 345 -2.80 25.23 -10.51
C PRO A 345 -3.79 26.06 -11.33
N ASP A 346 -3.60 26.15 -12.64
CA ASP A 346 -4.36 27.03 -13.54
C ASP A 346 -5.28 26.29 -14.52
N ALA A 347 -5.27 24.95 -14.52
CA ALA A 347 -6.03 24.16 -15.48
C ALA A 347 -6.51 22.81 -14.91
N VAL A 348 -7.59 22.27 -15.49
CA VAL A 348 -8.08 20.91 -15.25
C VAL A 348 -8.18 20.19 -16.58
N PHE A 349 -7.64 19.00 -16.66
CA PHE A 349 -7.64 18.15 -17.85
C PHE A 349 -8.43 16.89 -17.58
N VAL A 350 -9.49 16.66 -18.34
CA VAL A 350 -10.35 15.48 -18.24
C VAL A 350 -10.09 14.57 -19.43
N PHE A 351 -9.67 13.35 -19.16
CA PHE A 351 -9.36 12.32 -20.15
C PHE A 351 -10.43 11.24 -20.13
N GLU A 352 -10.87 10.84 -21.30
CA GLU A 352 -11.69 9.67 -21.54
C GLU A 352 -11.05 8.82 -22.63
N LEU A 353 -11.02 7.51 -22.44
CA LEU A 353 -10.32 6.56 -23.30
C LEU A 353 -11.31 5.60 -23.96
N LYS A 354 -11.06 5.31 -25.22
CA LYS A 354 -11.70 4.18 -25.92
C LYS A 354 -10.61 3.23 -26.42
N TYR A 355 -10.94 1.96 -26.42
CA TYR A 355 -10.11 0.90 -26.94
C TYR A 355 -10.75 0.36 -28.21
N ASP A 356 -10.05 0.46 -29.34
CA ASP A 356 -10.59 0.13 -30.68
C ASP A 356 -11.95 0.79 -31.00
N GLY A 357 -12.17 1.98 -30.43
CA GLY A 357 -13.34 2.83 -30.69
C GLY A 357 -12.95 4.05 -31.53
N SER A 358 -13.36 5.26 -31.07
CA SER A 358 -12.94 6.51 -31.66
C SER A 358 -12.68 7.60 -30.61
N ALA A 359 -11.84 8.58 -30.95
CA ALA A 359 -11.62 9.76 -30.12
C ALA A 359 -12.89 10.60 -29.98
N GLU A 360 -13.75 10.63 -31.01
CA GLU A 360 -15.06 11.30 -31.01
C GLU A 360 -16.04 10.67 -30.00
N GLU A 361 -16.05 9.33 -29.88
CA GLU A 361 -16.87 8.64 -28.88
C GLU A 361 -16.42 8.96 -27.46
N ALA A 362 -15.11 8.91 -27.23
CA ALA A 362 -14.53 9.29 -25.95
C ALA A 362 -14.86 10.75 -25.60
N PHE A 363 -14.64 11.65 -26.53
CA PHE A 363 -14.91 13.08 -26.36
C PHE A 363 -16.39 13.37 -26.06
N ARG A 364 -17.29 12.75 -26.81
CA ARG A 364 -18.74 12.89 -26.60
C ARG A 364 -19.20 12.38 -25.25
N GLN A 365 -18.57 11.30 -24.73
CA GLN A 365 -18.90 10.75 -23.42
C GLN A 365 -18.57 11.74 -22.29
N ILE A 366 -17.50 12.54 -22.40
CA ILE A 366 -17.19 13.61 -21.44
C ILE A 366 -18.35 14.58 -21.32
N ASP A 367 -18.95 14.98 -22.44
CA ASP A 367 -20.08 15.90 -22.47
C ASP A 367 -21.38 15.26 -21.95
N GLU A 368 -21.73 14.08 -22.43
CA GLU A 368 -22.95 13.36 -22.04
C GLU A 368 -22.98 13.03 -20.54
N LYS A 369 -21.82 12.76 -19.93
CA LYS A 369 -21.69 12.46 -18.51
C LYS A 369 -21.38 13.68 -17.65
N GLY A 370 -21.17 14.84 -18.27
CA GLY A 370 -20.91 16.09 -17.56
C GLY A 370 -19.67 16.06 -16.67
N TYR A 371 -18.60 15.41 -17.11
CA TYR A 371 -17.39 15.22 -16.30
C TYR A 371 -16.67 16.52 -15.91
N LEU A 372 -16.89 17.61 -16.65
CA LEU A 372 -16.36 18.94 -16.32
C LEU A 372 -17.21 19.75 -15.33
N ILE A 373 -18.47 19.36 -15.10
CA ILE A 373 -19.39 20.13 -14.25
C ILE A 373 -18.82 20.41 -12.84
N PRO A 374 -18.18 19.45 -12.16
CA PRO A 374 -17.61 19.68 -10.83
C PRO A 374 -16.53 20.77 -10.79
N TYR A 375 -15.90 21.07 -11.91
CA TYR A 375 -14.74 21.96 -12.02
C TYR A 375 -15.05 23.34 -12.63
N SER A 376 -16.28 23.52 -13.14
CA SER A 376 -16.67 24.74 -13.85
C SER A 376 -16.71 25.99 -12.97
N ALA A 377 -16.77 25.82 -11.63
CA ALA A 377 -16.76 26.92 -10.67
C ALA A 377 -15.35 27.33 -10.18
N ASP A 378 -14.31 26.60 -10.54
CA ASP A 378 -12.97 26.78 -9.98
C ASP A 378 -12.18 27.95 -10.62
N GLY A 379 -12.74 28.57 -11.68
CA GLY A 379 -12.07 29.67 -12.40
C GLY A 379 -10.82 29.25 -13.19
N LYS A 380 -10.63 27.95 -13.40
CA LYS A 380 -9.48 27.36 -14.11
C LYS A 380 -9.83 27.10 -15.58
N ARG A 381 -8.80 27.03 -16.43
CA ARG A 381 -8.94 26.53 -17.78
C ARG A 381 -9.37 25.07 -17.76
N LEU A 382 -10.35 24.69 -18.56
CA LEU A 382 -10.86 23.33 -18.60
C LEU A 382 -10.56 22.69 -19.95
N PHE A 383 -9.96 21.52 -19.95
CA PHE A 383 -9.64 20.79 -21.18
C PHE A 383 -10.36 19.44 -21.20
N LYS A 384 -11.00 19.15 -22.33
CA LYS A 384 -11.54 17.83 -22.66
C LYS A 384 -10.61 17.11 -23.61
N ILE A 385 -10.23 15.88 -23.28
CA ILE A 385 -9.33 15.05 -24.08
C ILE A 385 -9.98 13.67 -24.28
N GLY A 386 -10.52 13.44 -25.48
CA GLY A 386 -10.97 12.11 -25.92
C GLY A 386 -9.82 11.39 -26.61
N VAL A 387 -9.55 10.16 -26.22
CA VAL A 387 -8.40 9.38 -26.72
C VAL A 387 -8.86 8.01 -27.19
N ASN A 388 -8.45 7.61 -28.39
CA ASN A 388 -8.63 6.26 -28.88
C ASN A 388 -7.31 5.50 -28.88
N PHE A 389 -7.30 4.32 -28.28
CA PHE A 389 -6.20 3.36 -28.34
C PHE A 389 -6.44 2.37 -29.47
N ASP A 390 -5.49 2.23 -30.39
CA ASP A 390 -5.52 1.30 -31.52
C ASP A 390 -4.74 0.02 -31.19
N SER A 391 -5.43 -1.09 -31.04
CA SER A 391 -4.83 -2.37 -30.71
C SER A 391 -3.91 -2.93 -31.80
N ASN A 392 -4.16 -2.56 -33.08
CA ASN A 392 -3.33 -3.00 -34.20
C ASN A 392 -2.01 -2.27 -34.20
N GLN A 393 -2.02 -0.96 -33.95
CA GLN A 393 -0.81 -0.13 -33.82
C GLN A 393 -0.17 -0.26 -32.44
N ARG A 394 -0.93 -0.75 -31.45
CA ARG A 394 -0.50 -0.91 -30.04
C ARG A 394 -0.04 0.39 -29.40
N THR A 395 -0.70 1.47 -29.73
CA THR A 395 -0.44 2.82 -29.23
C THR A 395 -1.70 3.66 -29.33
N ILE A 396 -1.62 4.92 -28.94
CA ILE A 396 -2.69 5.89 -29.20
C ILE A 396 -2.82 6.06 -30.72
N GLY A 397 -4.01 5.81 -31.23
CA GLY A 397 -4.40 6.03 -32.63
C GLY A 397 -4.58 7.52 -32.91
N ASP A 398 -5.65 8.05 -32.36
CA ASP A 398 -6.08 9.44 -32.51
C ASP A 398 -6.57 10.02 -31.18
N TRP A 399 -6.63 11.35 -31.09
CA TRP A 399 -7.19 12.07 -29.95
C TRP A 399 -7.85 13.38 -30.39
N ILE A 400 -8.76 13.87 -29.57
CA ILE A 400 -9.41 15.16 -29.75
C ILE A 400 -9.23 15.97 -28.47
N ILE A 401 -8.76 17.20 -28.62
CA ILE A 401 -8.57 18.15 -27.52
C ILE A 401 -9.46 19.36 -27.75
N ARG A 402 -10.13 19.82 -26.70
CA ARG A 402 -10.83 21.09 -26.70
C ARG A 402 -10.70 21.77 -25.34
N GLU A 403 -10.40 23.06 -25.37
CA GLU A 403 -10.52 23.96 -24.24
C GLU A 403 -11.93 24.54 -24.19
N GLU A 404 -12.56 24.57 -23.00
CA GLU A 404 -13.89 25.11 -22.75
C GLU A 404 -13.85 26.54 -22.18
#